data_06222ff1bfc896651e2c0d40df3876a5
#
_entry.id   06222ff1bfc896651e2c0d40df3876a5
#
_cell.length_a   1.000
_cell.length_b   1.000
_cell.length_c   1.000
_cell.angle_alpha   90.00
_cell.angle_beta   90.00
_cell.angle_gamma   90.00
#
_symmetry.space_group_name_H-M   'P 1'
#
loop_
_entity.id
_entity.type
_entity.pdbx_description
1 polymer ?
#
loop_
_entity_poly.entity_id
_entity_poly.type
_entity_poly.pdbx_seq_one_letter_code
_entity_poly.pdbx_strand_id
1 'polypeptide(L)'
;MIISNMREVVKWMKFEPGTYYKFVALVRAKDFNDTVKPILYAEKNKELFVRQWFIDSEEALEKNWGNIVCLCEALKARLYVSTDRKSVKKTLLKMQEQLFEFSKQLLYNPNTQLPLRKLSKFSASASQLAECSDGPKYWMIDIDGNGLEDKGAQVKGRVVWGLMLYFSHDIFHPKQVFTHQTPNGYHILVERDFDIKKYMDDFLAGKPLAFKLGKISENLTVQLKPNREQEIREFLIQWKDNWSIKENALTLAYFNNGVEEKKVTL
;
A
#
# COMPACT_ATOMS: atom_id res chain seq x y z
N MET A 1 -18.92 1.10 6.50
CA MET A 1 -18.15 0.85 5.24
C MET A 1 -17.29 -0.38 5.42
N ILE A 2 -17.39 -1.34 4.50
CA ILE A 2 -16.54 -2.54 4.44
C ILE A 2 -15.71 -2.45 3.18
N ILE A 3 -14.38 -2.57 3.31
CA ILE A 3 -13.44 -2.62 2.19
C ILE A 3 -12.70 -3.94 2.28
N SER A 4 -12.78 -4.76 1.24
CA SER A 4 -12.03 -6.00 1.13
C SER A 4 -11.32 -6.07 -0.23
N ASN A 5 -10.01 -5.91 -0.18
CA ASN A 5 -9.14 -5.97 -1.37
C ASN A 5 -8.49 -7.36 -1.54
N MET A 6 -8.89 -8.36 -0.74
CA MET A 6 -8.19 -9.66 -0.73
C MET A 6 -8.17 -10.35 -2.08
N ARG A 7 -9.24 -10.24 -2.86
CA ARG A 7 -9.27 -10.80 -4.22
C ARG A 7 -8.19 -10.20 -5.13
N GLU A 8 -7.91 -8.90 -4.99
CA GLU A 8 -6.87 -8.22 -5.74
C GLU A 8 -5.48 -8.50 -5.17
N VAL A 9 -5.39 -8.58 -3.84
CA VAL A 9 -4.14 -8.91 -3.13
C VAL A 9 -3.62 -10.28 -3.57
N VAL A 10 -4.46 -11.30 -3.57
CA VAL A 10 -4.07 -12.67 -3.94
C VAL A 10 -3.57 -12.75 -5.39
N LYS A 11 -4.08 -11.93 -6.31
CA LYS A 11 -3.64 -11.94 -7.71
C LYS A 11 -2.16 -11.62 -7.92
N TRP A 12 -1.58 -10.76 -7.08
CA TRP A 12 -0.17 -10.39 -7.21
C TRP A 12 0.74 -11.07 -6.19
N MET A 13 0.18 -11.70 -5.16
CA MET A 13 0.97 -12.49 -4.22
C MET A 13 1.53 -13.73 -4.91
N LYS A 14 2.83 -13.92 -4.81
CA LYS A 14 3.52 -15.11 -5.31
C LYS A 14 4.35 -15.69 -4.18
N PHE A 15 3.88 -16.79 -3.61
CA PHE A 15 4.60 -17.49 -2.56
C PHE A 15 5.71 -18.36 -3.15
N GLU A 16 6.88 -18.32 -2.52
CA GLU A 16 8.02 -19.16 -2.84
C GLU A 16 8.67 -19.64 -1.54
N PRO A 17 9.30 -20.82 -1.53
CA PRO A 17 9.97 -21.34 -0.35
C PRO A 17 10.97 -20.33 0.26
N GLY A 18 10.91 -20.17 1.57
CA GLY A 18 11.80 -19.23 2.28
C GLY A 18 11.43 -17.75 2.14
N THR A 19 10.23 -17.47 1.64
CA THR A 19 9.70 -16.11 1.53
C THR A 19 8.37 -15.96 2.26
N TYR A 20 7.94 -14.72 2.49
CA TYR A 20 6.66 -14.41 3.14
C TYR A 20 6.16 -13.03 2.75
N TYR A 21 4.87 -12.79 2.97
CA TYR A 21 4.27 -11.46 3.00
C TYR A 21 3.97 -11.06 4.44
N LYS A 22 4.19 -9.80 4.76
CA LYS A 22 3.90 -9.23 6.07
C LYS A 22 2.52 -8.60 6.06
N PHE A 23 1.64 -9.09 6.93
CA PHE A 23 0.37 -8.46 7.24
C PHE A 23 0.47 -7.68 8.54
N VAL A 24 -0.13 -6.51 8.60
CA VAL A 24 -0.08 -5.61 9.77
C VAL A 24 -1.45 -5.04 10.06
N ALA A 25 -1.95 -5.23 11.26
CA ALA A 25 -3.15 -4.57 11.74
C ALA A 25 -2.78 -3.29 12.50
N LEU A 26 -3.36 -2.17 12.07
CA LEU A 26 -3.16 -0.84 12.65
C LEU A 26 -4.51 -0.21 12.96
N VAL A 27 -4.64 0.36 14.14
CA VAL A 27 -5.78 1.22 14.49
C VAL A 27 -5.38 2.67 14.26
N ARG A 28 -6.17 3.43 13.51
CA ARG A 28 -5.90 4.84 13.21
C ARG A 28 -6.84 5.74 14.00
N ALA A 29 -6.30 6.77 14.66
CA ALA A 29 -7.10 7.71 15.45
C ALA A 29 -8.23 8.35 14.63
N LYS A 30 -8.00 8.61 13.34
CA LYS A 30 -8.99 9.19 12.43
C LYS A 30 -10.19 8.29 12.11
N ASP A 31 -10.12 6.99 12.42
CA ASP A 31 -11.22 6.05 12.20
C ASP A 31 -12.22 6.00 13.35
N PHE A 32 -11.97 6.77 14.41
CA PHE A 32 -12.86 6.90 15.57
C PHE A 32 -13.44 8.30 15.62
N ASN A 33 -14.76 8.38 15.95
CA ASN A 33 -15.38 9.66 16.26
C ASN A 33 -14.79 10.24 17.54
N ASP A 34 -14.76 11.57 17.67
CA ASP A 34 -14.14 12.30 18.79
C ASP A 34 -14.65 11.87 20.17
N THR A 35 -15.86 11.29 20.25
CA THR A 35 -16.47 10.78 21.48
C THR A 35 -15.85 9.47 21.98
N VAL A 36 -15.09 8.76 21.15
CA VAL A 36 -14.51 7.44 21.46
C VAL A 36 -13.01 7.44 21.08
N LYS A 37 -12.32 8.53 21.34
CA LYS A 37 -10.84 8.48 21.31
C LYS A 37 -10.42 7.53 22.43
N PRO A 38 -9.88 6.36 22.11
CA PRO A 38 -9.43 5.46 23.17
C PRO A 38 -8.42 6.22 24.01
N ILE A 39 -8.56 6.16 25.31
CA ILE A 39 -7.66 6.72 26.33
C ILE A 39 -6.17 6.34 26.11
N LEU A 40 -5.93 5.35 25.22
CA LEU A 40 -4.62 4.85 24.80
C LEU A 40 -3.91 5.70 23.74
N TYR A 41 -4.56 6.67 23.11
CA TYR A 41 -3.88 7.60 22.21
C TYR A 41 -3.30 8.76 23.00
N ALA A 42 -2.08 8.59 23.49
CA ALA A 42 -1.25 9.74 23.79
C ALA A 42 -1.25 10.64 22.54
N GLU A 43 -1.46 11.94 22.73
CA GLU A 43 -1.71 12.98 21.71
C GLU A 43 -0.75 13.01 20.51
N LYS A 44 0.33 12.24 20.54
CA LYS A 44 1.36 12.16 19.49
C LYS A 44 1.26 10.97 18.53
N ASN A 45 0.52 9.92 18.85
CA ASN A 45 0.47 8.72 18.04
C ASN A 45 -0.82 8.67 17.20
N LYS A 46 -0.70 8.98 15.91
CA LYS A 46 -1.81 8.88 14.95
C LYS A 46 -2.23 7.43 14.64
N GLU A 47 -1.37 6.46 14.97
CA GLU A 47 -1.55 5.04 14.66
C GLU A 47 -1.10 4.17 15.83
N LEU A 48 -1.90 3.15 16.15
CA LEU A 48 -1.58 2.12 17.13
C LEU A 48 -1.35 0.79 16.40
N PHE A 49 -0.15 0.23 16.55
CA PHE A 49 0.16 -1.12 16.10
C PHE A 49 -0.57 -2.13 16.98
N VAL A 50 -1.35 -3.02 16.34
CA VAL A 50 -2.10 -4.09 17.01
C VAL A 50 -1.33 -5.40 16.93
N ARG A 51 -1.10 -5.88 15.71
CA ARG A 51 -0.45 -7.17 15.46
C ARG A 51 0.13 -7.24 14.05
N GLN A 52 1.10 -8.13 13.87
CA GLN A 52 1.61 -8.52 12.57
C GLN A 52 1.58 -10.04 12.40
N TRP A 53 1.47 -10.47 11.15
CA TRP A 53 1.56 -11.87 10.74
C TRP A 53 2.57 -11.95 9.60
N PHE A 54 3.29 -13.06 9.57
CA PHE A 54 4.17 -13.44 8.49
C PHE A 54 3.55 -14.64 7.79
N ILE A 55 3.05 -14.45 6.58
CA ILE A 55 2.30 -15.43 5.81
C ILE A 55 3.17 -15.91 4.67
N ASP A 56 3.51 -17.19 4.66
CA ASP A 56 4.47 -17.82 3.76
C ASP A 56 3.83 -18.72 2.70
N SER A 57 2.52 -18.95 2.77
CA SER A 57 1.77 -19.77 1.80
C SER A 57 0.30 -19.36 1.73
N GLU A 58 -0.39 -19.79 0.66
CA GLU A 58 -1.84 -19.61 0.52
C GLU A 58 -2.60 -20.35 1.63
N GLU A 59 -2.19 -21.56 1.97
CA GLU A 59 -2.79 -22.36 3.05
C GLU A 59 -2.64 -21.64 4.40
N ALA A 60 -1.46 -21.05 4.67
CA ALA A 60 -1.26 -20.27 5.89
C ALA A 60 -2.16 -19.01 5.91
N LEU A 61 -2.39 -18.38 4.75
CA LEU A 61 -3.30 -17.26 4.61
C LEU A 61 -4.74 -17.69 4.90
N GLU A 62 -5.22 -18.73 4.24
CA GLU A 62 -6.58 -19.26 4.41
C GLU A 62 -6.84 -19.67 5.86
N LYS A 63 -5.91 -20.41 6.47
CA LYS A 63 -6.00 -20.85 7.88
C LYS A 63 -6.10 -19.69 8.86
N ASN A 64 -5.39 -18.59 8.61
CA ASN A 64 -5.36 -17.44 9.52
C ASN A 64 -6.41 -16.38 9.20
N TRP A 65 -6.98 -16.36 7.99
CA TRP A 65 -7.80 -15.27 7.50
C TRP A 65 -8.98 -14.92 8.41
N GLY A 66 -9.75 -15.91 8.83
CA GLY A 66 -10.89 -15.70 9.73
C GLY A 66 -10.49 -15.02 11.04
N ASN A 67 -9.39 -15.48 11.66
CA ASN A 67 -8.88 -14.90 12.91
C ASN A 67 -8.35 -13.47 12.71
N ILE A 68 -7.71 -13.21 11.56
CA ILE A 68 -7.18 -11.88 11.20
C ILE A 68 -8.34 -10.90 11.05
N VAL A 69 -9.38 -11.26 10.29
CA VAL A 69 -10.56 -10.43 10.06
C VAL A 69 -11.30 -10.17 11.37
N CYS A 70 -11.56 -11.21 12.15
CA CYS A 70 -12.22 -11.10 13.45
C CYS A 70 -11.51 -10.10 14.39
N LEU A 71 -10.16 -10.18 14.47
CA LEU A 71 -9.37 -9.23 15.25
C LEU A 71 -9.48 -7.80 14.71
N CYS A 72 -9.41 -7.64 13.39
CA CYS A 72 -9.55 -6.33 12.76
C CYS A 72 -10.92 -5.70 13.01
N GLU A 73 -11.98 -6.49 12.94
CA GLU A 73 -13.34 -6.02 13.20
C GLU A 73 -13.56 -5.66 14.67
N ALA A 74 -13.12 -6.52 15.59
CA ALA A 74 -13.23 -6.29 17.03
C ALA A 74 -12.54 -4.98 17.48
N LEU A 75 -11.43 -4.63 16.85
CA LEU A 75 -10.63 -3.45 17.19
C LEU A 75 -10.81 -2.28 16.21
N LYS A 76 -11.67 -2.40 15.20
CA LYS A 76 -11.79 -1.43 14.08
C LYS A 76 -10.43 -1.12 13.46
N ALA A 77 -9.58 -2.14 13.33
CA ALA A 77 -8.25 -2.02 12.79
C ALA A 77 -8.25 -2.16 11.27
N ARG A 78 -7.37 -1.42 10.61
CA ARG A 78 -7.06 -1.60 9.20
C ARG A 78 -6.02 -2.69 9.05
N LEU A 79 -6.28 -3.65 8.17
CA LEU A 79 -5.30 -4.66 7.79
C LEU A 79 -4.54 -4.20 6.56
N TYR A 80 -3.24 -4.15 6.66
CA TYR A 80 -2.33 -3.83 5.56
C TYR A 80 -1.48 -5.05 5.21
N VAL A 81 -1.04 -5.13 3.96
CA VAL A 81 -0.09 -6.14 3.47
C VAL A 81 1.09 -5.46 2.80
N SER A 82 2.30 -6.01 2.98
CA SER A 82 3.50 -5.52 2.28
C SER A 82 3.35 -5.71 0.77
N THR A 83 3.66 -4.67 -0.01
CA THR A 83 3.65 -4.74 -1.47
C THR A 83 4.78 -5.62 -2.03
N ASP A 84 5.82 -5.84 -1.24
CA ASP A 84 6.95 -6.66 -1.60
C ASP A 84 6.94 -7.97 -0.80
N ARG A 85 7.23 -9.07 -1.48
CA ARG A 85 7.57 -10.33 -0.84
C ARG A 85 8.92 -10.20 -0.12
N LYS A 86 9.05 -10.80 1.06
CA LYS A 86 10.22 -10.71 1.93
C LYS A 86 10.92 -12.06 2.06
N SER A 87 12.25 -12.04 2.11
CA SER A 87 13.06 -13.23 2.36
C SER A 87 13.22 -13.48 3.86
N VAL A 88 12.92 -14.70 4.30
CA VAL A 88 13.16 -15.13 5.68
C VAL A 88 14.63 -15.01 6.04
N LYS A 89 15.54 -15.50 5.17
CA LYS A 89 16.98 -15.45 5.39
C LYS A 89 17.49 -14.01 5.55
N LYS A 90 17.15 -13.12 4.61
CA LYS A 90 17.58 -11.71 4.67
C LYS A 90 17.02 -11.01 5.90
N THR A 91 15.77 -11.29 6.28
CA THR A 91 15.15 -10.71 7.47
C THR A 91 15.85 -11.18 8.74
N LEU A 92 16.16 -12.47 8.86
CA LEU A 92 16.89 -13.01 10.03
C LEU A 92 18.28 -12.40 10.16
N LEU A 93 19.01 -12.26 9.05
CA LEU A 93 20.32 -11.60 9.06
C LEU A 93 20.22 -10.15 9.55
N LYS A 94 19.25 -9.40 9.06
CA LYS A 94 19.02 -8.02 9.51
C LYS A 94 18.60 -7.92 10.98
N MET A 95 17.83 -8.89 11.46
CA MET A 95 17.50 -8.96 12.89
C MET A 95 18.75 -9.21 13.74
N GLN A 96 19.66 -10.09 13.29
CA GLN A 96 20.94 -10.35 13.98
C GLN A 96 21.83 -9.10 14.00
N GLU A 97 21.95 -8.38 12.87
CA GLU A 97 22.69 -7.11 12.80
C GLU A 97 22.11 -6.09 13.79
N GLN A 98 20.79 -5.89 13.80
CA GLN A 98 20.12 -4.97 14.71
C GLN A 98 20.30 -5.36 16.17
N LEU A 99 20.23 -6.66 16.49
CA LEU A 99 20.46 -7.16 17.83
C LEU A 99 21.90 -6.95 18.27
N PHE A 100 22.87 -7.18 17.39
CA PHE A 100 24.28 -6.95 17.65
C PHE A 100 24.58 -5.47 17.95
N GLU A 101 24.07 -4.56 17.13
CA GLU A 101 24.24 -3.12 17.36
C GLU A 101 23.56 -2.66 18.66
N PHE A 102 22.41 -3.23 18.99
CA PHE A 102 21.73 -2.98 20.25
C PHE A 102 22.57 -3.46 21.44
N SER A 103 23.17 -4.65 21.34
CA SER A 103 24.05 -5.21 22.38
C SER A 103 25.30 -4.36 22.58
N LYS A 104 25.92 -3.87 21.50
CA LYS A 104 27.03 -2.92 21.59
C LYS A 104 26.65 -1.64 22.35
N GLN A 105 25.47 -1.07 22.04
CA GLN A 105 25.01 0.12 22.72
C GLN A 105 24.87 -0.09 24.23
N LEU A 106 24.42 -1.28 24.64
CA LEU A 106 24.32 -1.64 26.08
C LEU A 106 25.70 -1.79 26.72
N LEU A 107 26.67 -2.37 26.01
CA LEU A 107 28.03 -2.60 26.54
C LEU A 107 28.82 -1.30 26.70
N TYR A 108 28.72 -0.39 25.69
CA TYR A 108 29.50 0.85 25.68
C TYR A 108 28.82 1.99 26.43
N ASN A 109 27.50 1.92 26.64
CA ASN A 109 26.72 2.94 27.35
C ASN A 109 25.81 2.29 28.41
N PRO A 110 26.36 1.71 29.49
CA PRO A 110 25.60 0.95 30.50
C PRO A 110 24.53 1.79 31.22
N ASN A 111 24.69 3.11 31.25
CA ASN A 111 23.72 4.04 31.84
C ASN A 111 22.57 4.42 30.89
N THR A 112 22.58 3.94 29.66
CA THR A 112 21.50 4.22 28.72
C THR A 112 20.35 3.28 29.03
N GLN A 113 19.24 3.82 29.52
CA GLN A 113 17.98 3.08 29.65
C GLN A 113 17.43 2.76 28.24
N LEU A 114 18.01 1.77 27.57
CA LEU A 114 17.47 1.30 26.30
C LEU A 114 16.17 0.55 26.60
N PRO A 115 15.04 1.00 26.06
CA PRO A 115 13.76 0.39 26.40
C PRO A 115 13.72 -1.06 25.86
N LEU A 116 13.53 -2.04 26.72
CA LEU A 116 13.38 -3.46 26.37
C LEU A 116 12.31 -3.70 25.27
N ARG A 117 11.34 -2.78 25.15
CA ARG A 117 10.35 -2.78 24.06
C ARG A 117 10.98 -2.70 22.65
N LYS A 118 12.26 -2.29 22.52
CA LYS A 118 12.96 -2.35 21.23
C LYS A 118 13.21 -3.78 20.79
N LEU A 119 13.43 -4.72 21.73
CA LEU A 119 13.66 -6.12 21.42
C LEU A 119 12.50 -6.74 20.64
N SER A 120 11.26 -6.45 21.03
CA SER A 120 10.06 -6.97 20.37
C SER A 120 9.82 -6.37 18.98
N LYS A 121 10.55 -5.29 18.63
CA LYS A 121 10.37 -4.59 17.35
C LYS A 121 11.37 -5.01 16.27
N PHE A 122 12.39 -5.79 16.58
CA PHE A 122 13.41 -6.14 15.58
C PHE A 122 12.84 -6.86 14.36
N SER A 123 11.93 -7.83 14.56
CA SER A 123 11.28 -8.52 13.44
C SER A 123 10.45 -7.56 12.58
N ALA A 124 9.73 -6.63 13.23
CA ALA A 124 8.95 -5.62 12.52
C ALA A 124 9.84 -4.64 11.76
N SER A 125 10.92 -4.18 12.36
CA SER A 125 11.90 -3.26 11.79
C SER A 125 12.65 -3.90 10.62
N ALA A 126 13.24 -5.08 10.81
CA ALA A 126 13.97 -5.79 9.76
C ALA A 126 13.08 -6.09 8.55
N SER A 127 11.85 -6.57 8.77
CA SER A 127 10.93 -6.89 7.68
C SER A 127 10.44 -5.69 6.87
N GLN A 128 10.66 -4.46 7.34
CA GLN A 128 10.34 -3.24 6.59
C GLN A 128 11.45 -2.81 5.63
N LEU A 129 12.67 -3.32 5.82
CA LEU A 129 13.80 -2.90 5.00
C LEU A 129 13.66 -3.40 3.55
N ALA A 130 14.03 -2.53 2.61
CA ALA A 130 14.06 -2.85 1.19
C ALA A 130 15.00 -4.01 0.86
N GLU A 131 16.09 -4.12 1.61
CA GLU A 131 17.11 -5.17 1.48
C GLU A 131 16.54 -6.57 1.77
N CYS A 132 15.48 -6.66 2.59
CA CYS A 132 14.81 -7.92 2.90
C CYS A 132 13.82 -8.34 1.81
N SER A 133 13.56 -7.51 0.81
CA SER A 133 12.67 -7.84 -0.29
C SER A 133 13.27 -8.92 -1.19
N ASP A 134 12.41 -9.81 -1.70
CA ASP A 134 12.75 -10.92 -2.56
C ASP A 134 11.62 -11.19 -3.56
N GLY A 135 11.93 -11.06 -4.87
CA GLY A 135 10.96 -11.22 -5.95
C GLY A 135 10.44 -9.89 -6.50
N PRO A 136 9.28 -9.93 -7.17
CA PRO A 136 8.68 -8.75 -7.77
C PRO A 136 8.51 -7.65 -6.75
N LYS A 137 8.84 -6.42 -7.15
CA LYS A 137 8.64 -5.20 -6.35
C LYS A 137 7.62 -4.33 -7.04
N TYR A 138 6.87 -3.58 -6.25
CA TYR A 138 5.85 -2.69 -6.78
C TYR A 138 6.09 -1.25 -6.31
N TRP A 139 5.87 -0.32 -7.21
CA TRP A 139 5.58 1.05 -6.86
C TRP A 139 4.15 1.13 -6.35
N MET A 140 3.91 1.89 -5.30
CA MET A 140 2.56 2.21 -4.87
C MET A 140 2.29 3.69 -5.10
N ILE A 141 1.32 4.00 -5.96
CA ILE A 141 0.77 5.33 -6.08
C ILE A 141 -0.40 5.40 -5.11
N ASP A 142 -0.26 6.23 -4.09
CA ASP A 142 -1.28 6.48 -3.08
C ASP A 142 -2.05 7.74 -3.46
N ILE A 143 -3.35 7.60 -3.68
CA ILE A 143 -4.24 8.71 -4.06
C ILE A 143 -5.23 8.90 -2.92
N ASP A 144 -5.02 9.97 -2.16
CA ASP A 144 -5.91 10.39 -1.09
C ASP A 144 -6.96 11.37 -1.60
N GLY A 145 -8.17 11.22 -1.11
CA GLY A 145 -9.30 12.03 -1.56
C GLY A 145 -9.82 13.03 -0.55
N ASN A 146 -9.04 13.37 0.45
CA ASN A 146 -9.43 14.37 1.43
C ASN A 146 -9.67 15.73 0.74
N GLY A 147 -10.82 16.35 0.96
CA GLY A 147 -11.18 17.64 0.38
C GLY A 147 -11.87 17.59 -0.99
N LEU A 148 -12.16 16.41 -1.52
CA LEU A 148 -12.90 16.22 -2.77
C LEU A 148 -14.34 15.78 -2.50
N GLU A 149 -15.08 16.54 -1.71
CA GLU A 149 -16.47 16.26 -1.42
C GLU A 149 -17.32 16.39 -2.70
N ASP A 150 -18.27 15.48 -2.90
CA ASP A 150 -19.28 15.37 -3.97
C ASP A 150 -18.82 15.18 -5.43
N LYS A 151 -17.88 15.94 -5.96
CA LYS A 151 -17.35 15.73 -7.34
C LYS A 151 -16.14 14.79 -7.34
N GLY A 152 -15.50 14.61 -6.18
CA GLY A 152 -14.23 13.92 -6.03
C GLY A 152 -14.28 12.42 -6.29
N ALA A 153 -15.37 11.72 -5.93
CA ALA A 153 -15.45 10.28 -6.10
C ALA A 153 -15.43 9.85 -7.58
N GLN A 154 -16.16 10.57 -8.44
CA GLN A 154 -16.16 10.30 -9.89
C GLN A 154 -14.84 10.68 -10.54
N VAL A 155 -14.27 11.82 -10.16
CA VAL A 155 -12.98 12.29 -10.71
C VAL A 155 -11.86 11.33 -10.28
N LYS A 156 -11.83 10.90 -9.01
CA LYS A 156 -10.88 9.90 -8.51
C LYS A 156 -10.96 8.58 -9.26
N GLY A 157 -12.17 8.05 -9.42
CA GLY A 157 -12.39 6.83 -10.18
C GLY A 157 -11.87 6.95 -11.62
N ARG A 158 -12.09 8.08 -12.28
CA ARG A 158 -11.58 8.35 -13.64
C ARG A 158 -10.05 8.44 -13.68
N VAL A 159 -9.43 9.10 -12.70
CA VAL A 159 -7.97 9.22 -12.60
C VAL A 159 -7.32 7.88 -12.36
N VAL A 160 -7.84 7.13 -11.38
CA VAL A 160 -7.37 5.78 -11.07
C VAL A 160 -7.49 4.88 -12.30
N TRP A 161 -8.65 4.88 -12.96
CA TRP A 161 -8.89 4.09 -14.16
C TRP A 161 -7.99 4.53 -15.33
N GLY A 162 -7.80 5.84 -15.51
CA GLY A 162 -6.92 6.39 -16.54
C GLY A 162 -5.46 6.01 -16.32
N LEU A 163 -4.96 6.11 -15.08
CA LEU A 163 -3.60 5.67 -14.74
C LEU A 163 -3.44 4.15 -14.90
N MET A 164 -4.44 3.36 -14.51
CA MET A 164 -4.42 1.92 -14.75
C MET A 164 -4.28 1.58 -16.23
N LEU A 165 -5.14 2.17 -17.07
CA LEU A 165 -5.07 1.98 -18.53
C LEU A 165 -3.72 2.41 -19.06
N TYR A 166 -3.23 3.53 -18.59
CA TYR A 166 -1.97 4.10 -19.01
C TYR A 166 -0.79 3.15 -18.74
N PHE A 167 -0.69 2.60 -17.54
CA PHE A 167 0.39 1.66 -17.18
C PHE A 167 0.19 0.26 -17.78
N SER A 168 -1.05 -0.21 -17.94
CA SER A 168 -1.32 -1.55 -18.47
C SER A 168 -1.21 -1.65 -19.97
N HIS A 169 -1.27 -0.52 -20.71
CA HIS A 169 -1.23 -0.49 -22.15
C HIS A 169 0.09 0.07 -22.72
N ASP A 170 1.13 0.12 -21.90
CA ASP A 170 2.48 0.31 -22.44
C ASP A 170 2.81 -0.86 -23.36
N ILE A 171 2.79 -0.60 -24.66
CA ILE A 171 2.92 -1.62 -25.71
C ILE A 171 4.27 -2.31 -25.68
N PHE A 172 5.30 -1.64 -25.18
CA PHE A 172 6.65 -2.19 -25.13
C PHE A 172 6.88 -3.04 -23.89
N HIS A 173 6.21 -2.72 -22.76
CA HIS A 173 6.32 -3.42 -21.51
C HIS A 173 5.00 -3.30 -20.72
N PRO A 174 3.97 -4.10 -21.08
CA PRO A 174 2.72 -4.06 -20.35
C PRO A 174 2.96 -4.37 -18.89
N LYS A 175 2.68 -3.39 -18.02
CA LYS A 175 2.87 -3.52 -16.59
C LYS A 175 1.69 -4.21 -15.95
N GLN A 176 1.96 -5.09 -15.02
CA GLN A 176 0.90 -5.56 -14.12
C GLN A 176 0.50 -4.42 -13.19
N VAL A 177 -0.77 -4.08 -13.22
CA VAL A 177 -1.35 -3.01 -12.42
C VAL A 177 -2.49 -3.56 -11.58
N PHE A 178 -2.44 -3.27 -10.28
CA PHE A 178 -3.49 -3.67 -9.34
C PHE A 178 -3.99 -2.45 -8.60
N THR A 179 -5.28 -2.42 -8.29
CA THR A 179 -5.89 -1.33 -7.54
C THR A 179 -6.51 -1.81 -6.26
N HIS A 180 -6.27 -1.08 -5.19
CA HIS A 180 -6.85 -1.34 -3.90
C HIS A 180 -7.61 -0.12 -3.43
N GLN A 181 -8.87 -0.31 -3.06
CA GLN A 181 -9.67 0.75 -2.45
C GLN A 181 -9.17 1.03 -1.04
N THR A 182 -9.15 2.30 -0.65
CA THR A 182 -8.90 2.73 0.74
C THR A 182 -10.09 3.56 1.24
N PRO A 183 -10.23 3.82 2.55
CA PRO A 183 -11.33 4.63 3.06
C PRO A 183 -11.42 6.03 2.45
N ASN A 184 -10.29 6.59 2.00
CA ASN A 184 -10.23 7.95 1.48
C ASN A 184 -9.81 8.04 0.01
N GLY A 185 -9.55 6.90 -0.65
CA GLY A 185 -9.05 6.92 -2.02
C GLY A 185 -8.64 5.54 -2.51
N TYR A 186 -7.48 5.48 -3.18
CA TYR A 186 -7.01 4.26 -3.81
C TYR A 186 -5.49 4.13 -3.71
N HIS A 187 -5.00 2.89 -3.63
CA HIS A 187 -3.63 2.53 -3.93
C HIS A 187 -3.57 1.89 -5.32
N ILE A 188 -2.66 2.33 -6.18
CA ILE A 188 -2.36 1.68 -7.45
C ILE A 188 -0.98 1.05 -7.33
N LEU A 189 -0.90 -0.25 -7.52
CA LEU A 189 0.37 -0.98 -7.55
C LEU A 189 0.79 -1.18 -9.00
N VAL A 190 2.03 -0.80 -9.32
CA VAL A 190 2.64 -0.95 -10.64
C VAL A 190 3.97 -1.68 -10.47
N GLU A 191 4.23 -2.68 -11.29
CA GLU A 191 5.49 -3.43 -11.24
C GLU A 191 6.71 -2.52 -11.36
N ARG A 192 7.71 -2.72 -10.47
CA ARG A 192 8.85 -1.84 -10.32
C ARG A 192 10.03 -2.32 -11.18
N ASP A 193 9.96 -2.14 -12.47
CA ASP A 193 11.02 -2.41 -13.43
C ASP A 193 11.49 -1.14 -14.17
N PHE A 194 10.98 0.04 -13.77
CA PHE A 194 11.29 1.34 -14.36
C PHE A 194 11.26 2.46 -13.31
N ASP A 195 11.81 3.62 -13.66
CA ASP A 195 11.77 4.82 -12.82
C ASP A 195 10.43 5.54 -12.97
N ILE A 196 9.48 5.17 -12.11
CA ILE A 196 8.14 5.78 -12.12
C ILE A 196 8.15 7.27 -11.78
N LYS A 197 9.13 7.75 -10.99
CA LYS A 197 9.20 9.16 -10.63
C LYS A 197 9.52 9.99 -11.85
N LYS A 198 10.59 9.63 -12.57
CA LYS A 198 10.93 10.27 -13.84
C LYS A 198 9.79 10.20 -14.84
N TYR A 199 9.13 9.05 -14.93
CA TYR A 199 8.00 8.85 -15.81
C TYR A 199 6.82 9.78 -15.47
N MET A 200 6.48 9.92 -14.19
CA MET A 200 5.42 10.83 -13.74
C MET A 200 5.81 12.30 -13.93
N ASP A 201 7.06 12.67 -13.71
CA ASP A 201 7.57 14.03 -13.96
C ASP A 201 7.47 14.39 -15.44
N ASP A 202 7.85 13.49 -16.35
CA ASP A 202 7.72 13.66 -17.79
C ASP A 202 6.25 13.78 -18.21
N PHE A 203 5.36 12.97 -17.62
CA PHE A 203 3.93 13.07 -17.86
C PHE A 203 3.35 14.41 -17.41
N LEU A 204 3.70 14.88 -16.23
CA LEU A 204 3.23 16.17 -15.68
C LEU A 204 3.78 17.35 -16.47
N ALA A 205 5.01 17.25 -16.99
CA ALA A 205 5.62 18.27 -17.85
C ALA A 205 5.01 18.34 -19.27
N GLY A 206 4.04 17.48 -19.57
CA GLY A 206 3.38 17.47 -20.88
C GLY A 206 4.25 16.90 -22.00
N LYS A 207 5.38 16.25 -21.67
CA LYS A 207 6.14 15.54 -22.69
C LYS A 207 5.25 14.44 -23.27
N PRO A 208 5.17 14.33 -24.60
CA PRO A 208 4.49 13.20 -25.20
C PRO A 208 5.23 11.97 -24.70
N LEU A 209 4.53 11.16 -23.93
CA LEU A 209 5.03 9.86 -23.61
C LEU A 209 5.26 9.17 -24.93
N ALA A 210 6.44 8.63 -25.13
CA ALA A 210 6.81 7.97 -26.37
C ALA A 210 6.01 6.66 -26.52
N PHE A 211 4.67 6.79 -26.58
CA PHE A 211 3.79 5.78 -27.11
C PHE A 211 4.06 5.69 -28.61
N LYS A 212 5.09 5.01 -28.98
CA LYS A 212 5.07 4.36 -30.27
C LYS A 212 4.02 3.27 -30.15
N LEU A 213 2.78 3.60 -30.45
CA LEU A 213 1.75 2.62 -30.79
C LEU A 213 2.34 1.74 -31.90
N GLY A 214 2.97 0.63 -31.52
CA GLY A 214 3.26 -0.44 -32.44
C GLY A 214 1.91 -0.82 -33.08
N LYS A 215 1.86 -1.08 -34.37
CA LYS A 215 0.67 -1.52 -35.09
C LYS A 215 0.03 -2.72 -34.39
N ILE A 216 -0.83 -2.44 -33.41
CA ILE A 216 -1.84 -3.39 -32.99
C ILE A 216 -2.91 -3.33 -34.07
N SER A 217 -3.38 -4.47 -34.55
CA SER A 217 -4.33 -4.64 -35.63
C SER A 217 -5.33 -3.48 -35.69
N GLU A 218 -5.60 -3.00 -36.87
CA GLU A 218 -6.39 -1.81 -37.21
C GLU A 218 -7.78 -1.69 -36.56
N ASN A 219 -8.18 -2.66 -35.74
CA ASN A 219 -9.49 -2.76 -35.11
C ASN A 219 -9.53 -2.47 -33.61
N LEU A 220 -8.43 -2.15 -32.92
CA LEU A 220 -8.44 -1.86 -31.51
C LEU A 220 -7.64 -0.59 -31.18
N THR A 221 -8.07 0.52 -31.73
CA THR A 221 -7.62 1.82 -31.30
C THR A 221 -8.40 2.22 -30.04
N VAL A 222 -8.02 1.70 -28.88
CA VAL A 222 -8.39 2.34 -27.61
C VAL A 222 -7.46 3.56 -27.46
N GLN A 223 -7.68 4.55 -28.28
CA GLN A 223 -7.15 5.88 -28.03
C GLN A 223 -7.81 6.37 -26.75
N LEU A 224 -7.00 6.51 -25.68
CA LEU A 224 -7.37 7.46 -24.63
C LEU A 224 -7.62 8.76 -25.36
N LYS A 225 -8.89 9.23 -25.34
CA LYS A 225 -9.25 10.49 -25.98
C LYS A 225 -8.26 11.55 -25.46
N PRO A 226 -7.66 12.37 -26.32
CA PRO A 226 -6.64 13.38 -25.90
C PRO A 226 -7.08 14.20 -24.68
N ASN A 227 -8.37 14.48 -24.56
CA ASN A 227 -8.97 15.18 -23.44
C ASN A 227 -8.84 14.44 -22.09
N ARG A 228 -8.77 13.12 -22.07
CA ARG A 228 -8.65 12.38 -20.79
C ARG A 228 -7.24 12.40 -20.21
N GLU A 229 -6.23 12.38 -21.07
CA GLU A 229 -4.84 12.49 -20.63
C GLU A 229 -4.61 13.86 -19.99
N GLN A 230 -5.18 14.91 -20.61
CA GLN A 230 -5.12 16.26 -20.08
C GLN A 230 -5.90 16.39 -18.76
N GLU A 231 -7.10 15.81 -18.65
CA GLU A 231 -7.86 15.78 -17.39
C GLU A 231 -7.08 15.12 -16.24
N ILE A 232 -6.41 14.00 -16.52
CA ILE A 232 -5.59 13.29 -15.52
C ILE A 232 -4.41 14.16 -15.11
N ARG A 233 -3.73 14.78 -16.06
CA ARG A 233 -2.59 15.66 -15.79
C ARG A 233 -3.00 16.87 -14.96
N GLU A 234 -4.07 17.55 -15.34
CA GLU A 234 -4.62 18.69 -14.60
C GLU A 234 -5.00 18.30 -13.18
N PHE A 235 -5.66 17.15 -13.00
CA PHE A 235 -5.97 16.63 -11.68
C PHE A 235 -4.70 16.39 -10.84
N LEU A 236 -3.69 15.72 -11.37
CA LEU A 236 -2.46 15.40 -10.64
C LEU A 236 -1.67 16.67 -10.28
N ILE A 237 -1.71 17.71 -11.13
CA ILE A 237 -1.08 19.02 -10.85
C ILE A 237 -1.87 19.77 -9.78
N GLN A 238 -3.19 19.88 -9.94
CA GLN A 238 -4.05 20.59 -9.01
C GLN A 238 -4.06 19.98 -7.61
N TRP A 239 -3.97 18.64 -7.53
CA TRP A 239 -4.08 17.87 -6.32
C TRP A 239 -2.75 17.19 -5.90
N LYS A 240 -1.64 17.84 -6.18
CA LYS A 240 -0.29 17.32 -5.92
C LYS A 240 -0.06 16.86 -4.47
N ASP A 241 -0.77 17.44 -3.50
CA ASP A 241 -0.68 17.07 -2.08
C ASP A 241 -1.55 15.84 -1.73
N ASN A 242 -2.38 15.39 -2.65
CA ASN A 242 -3.31 14.28 -2.47
C ASN A 242 -2.83 12.97 -3.10
N TRP A 243 -1.63 12.93 -3.63
CA TRP A 243 -1.05 11.70 -4.14
C TRP A 243 0.46 11.63 -3.86
N SER A 244 0.97 10.42 -3.77
CA SER A 244 2.39 10.18 -3.55
C SER A 244 2.82 8.84 -4.10
N ILE A 245 4.11 8.70 -4.43
CA ILE A 245 4.72 7.45 -4.87
C ILE A 245 5.55 6.88 -3.73
N LYS A 246 5.30 5.62 -3.38
CA LYS A 246 5.94 4.93 -2.27
C LYS A 246 6.59 3.63 -2.72
N GLU A 247 7.74 3.32 -2.10
CA GLU A 247 8.45 2.05 -2.23
C GLU A 247 8.29 1.23 -0.95
N ASN A 248 8.39 -0.09 -1.04
CA ASN A 248 8.31 -1.00 0.11
C ASN A 248 7.13 -0.66 1.03
N ALA A 249 6.01 -0.35 0.41
CA ALA A 249 4.84 0.17 1.08
C ALA A 249 3.98 -0.94 1.68
N LEU A 250 2.99 -0.52 2.43
CA LEU A 250 1.89 -1.36 2.90
C LEU A 250 0.62 -0.91 2.17
N THR A 251 -0.07 -1.84 1.51
CA THR A 251 -1.37 -1.59 0.89
C THR A 251 -2.51 -2.14 1.73
N LEU A 252 -3.70 -1.51 1.66
CA LEU A 252 -4.86 -1.94 2.43
C LEU A 252 -5.41 -3.26 1.90
N ALA A 253 -5.47 -4.27 2.75
CA ALA A 253 -6.06 -5.57 2.46
C ALA A 253 -7.52 -5.65 2.93
N TYR A 254 -7.82 -5.14 4.13
CA TYR A 254 -9.16 -5.21 4.72
C TYR A 254 -9.42 -4.06 5.68
N PHE A 255 -10.67 -3.57 5.73
CA PHE A 255 -11.15 -2.63 6.74
C PHE A 255 -12.67 -2.71 6.89
N ASN A 256 -13.15 -2.74 8.12
CA ASN A 256 -14.56 -2.62 8.47
C ASN A 256 -14.71 -1.65 9.65
N ASN A 257 -15.31 -0.49 9.42
CA ASN A 257 -15.52 0.51 10.49
C ASN A 257 -16.83 0.35 11.24
N GLY A 258 -17.63 -0.69 10.93
CA GLY A 258 -18.91 -0.95 11.59
C GLY A 258 -20.02 0.09 11.32
N VAL A 259 -19.75 1.09 10.49
CA VAL A 259 -20.80 2.06 10.09
C VAL A 259 -21.57 1.43 8.94
N GLU A 260 -22.82 1.05 9.19
CA GLU A 260 -23.76 0.70 8.12
C GLU A 260 -23.88 1.90 7.17
N GLU A 261 -23.64 1.69 5.90
CA GLU A 261 -23.98 2.68 4.88
C GLU A 261 -25.50 2.89 5.00
N LYS A 262 -25.92 4.10 5.39
CA LYS A 262 -27.30 4.49 5.16
C LYS A 262 -27.53 4.31 3.67
N LYS A 263 -28.33 3.27 3.32
CA LYS A 263 -28.81 3.10 1.95
C LYS A 263 -29.45 4.43 1.56
N VAL A 264 -28.77 5.18 0.71
CA VAL A 264 -29.39 6.27 -0.02
C VAL A 264 -30.33 5.57 -0.98
N THR A 265 -31.58 5.48 -0.58
CA THR A 265 -32.67 5.11 -1.49
C THR A 265 -32.77 6.27 -2.49
N LEU A 266 -32.39 5.99 -3.74
CA LEU A 266 -32.67 6.84 -4.89
C LEU A 266 -34.17 6.83 -5.16
#